data_ee6227e4a118991277057b828ccd6687
#
_entry.id   ee6227e4a118991277057b828ccd6687
#
_cell.length_a   1.000
_cell.length_b   1.000
_cell.length_c   1.000
_cell.angle_alpha   90.00
_cell.angle_beta   90.00
_cell.angle_gamma   90.00
#
_symmetry.space_group_name_H-M   'P 1'
#
loop_
_entity.id
_entity.type
_entity.pdbx_description
1 polymer ?
#
loop_
_entity_poly.entity_id
_entity_poly.type
_entity_poly.pdbx_seq_one_letter_code
_entity_poly.pdbx_strand_id
1 'polypeptide(L)'
;MHDERSSLVDQAVAMWARPGFETFMCMPRLRFEPFPYQLEAAARVLRHMQGRAILADEVGLGKTIEAGIVLSELRLRGLAGRILVLAPAGLVGQWSEELERKFALPCVVADRRFEAPSAEDVAPIVVASLASARRDGLRAELAEIDWDLVVADEAHRLKNARTASARLVRSLRTRYMLLLTATPIENRLSDLFQLVSLVRPGLLGSPAEFRAKHGHGDAPEVRNVASLQLALRELMVRHRRSEINVMLPRRMAETIRVAPSAAEAELYRAISSRVREAARDATTAKKLALRSVQQLAGSSPWACAGTLARLGWEDLALGAACVSSSAKAAALVELLERLRSRSEKVVVFTQFRRTLEALHGILTGHGFDSAIYHGSLTRVEKDAAIARFAGDAQVLLSTEAAGEGRNLQFCHVMVNFDLPWNPMQIEQRLGRIHRIGQQHDVQLTNLVSRGTLEEHLIEVLQAKVNLFELVVGELDMILGRLADELDFESLVFEQYIASRDDDEFATRLERVGDDLASARVAYLGTRERIDELVAAG
;
A
#
# COMPACT_ATOMS: atom_id res chain seq x y z
N MET A 1 -41.26 -38.48 16.45
CA MET A 1 -40.01 -39.27 16.60
C MET A 1 -39.52 -39.94 15.32
N HIS A 2 -40.39 -40.47 14.42
CA HIS A 2 -39.92 -41.04 13.15
C HIS A 2 -39.54 -39.94 12.14
N ASP A 3 -40.25 -38.84 12.13
CA ASP A 3 -40.06 -37.70 11.22
C ASP A 3 -38.78 -36.88 11.55
N GLU A 4 -38.45 -36.70 12.82
CA GLU A 4 -37.24 -36.00 13.24
C GLU A 4 -35.96 -36.81 12.97
N ARG A 5 -36.00 -38.14 13.05
CA ARG A 5 -34.88 -39.01 12.68
C ARG A 5 -34.61 -38.99 11.17
N SER A 6 -35.68 -39.00 10.35
CA SER A 6 -35.57 -38.88 8.92
C SER A 6 -34.94 -37.54 8.54
N SER A 7 -35.38 -36.44 9.14
CA SER A 7 -34.82 -35.10 8.92
C SER A 7 -33.34 -34.98 9.33
N LEU A 8 -32.92 -35.61 10.42
CA LEU A 8 -31.52 -35.64 10.84
C LEU A 8 -30.63 -36.47 9.90
N VAL A 9 -31.16 -37.61 9.42
CA VAL A 9 -30.44 -38.43 8.44
C VAL A 9 -30.31 -37.69 7.10
N ASP A 10 -31.36 -37.05 6.63
CA ASP A 10 -31.33 -36.23 5.39
C ASP A 10 -30.37 -35.06 5.52
N GLN A 11 -30.32 -34.40 6.69
CA GLN A 11 -29.34 -33.36 6.96
C GLN A 11 -27.91 -33.92 7.03
N ALA A 12 -27.70 -35.06 7.64
CA ALA A 12 -26.39 -35.73 7.69
C ALA A 12 -25.93 -36.18 6.31
N VAL A 13 -26.83 -36.76 5.49
CA VAL A 13 -26.56 -37.13 4.09
C VAL A 13 -26.25 -35.87 3.25
N ALA A 14 -27.01 -34.80 3.41
CA ALA A 14 -26.75 -33.54 2.72
C ALA A 14 -25.42 -32.89 3.15
N MET A 15 -25.04 -33.01 4.41
CA MET A 15 -23.69 -32.61 4.88
C MET A 15 -22.57 -33.50 4.32
N TRP A 16 -22.82 -34.80 4.24
CA TRP A 16 -21.84 -35.78 3.73
C TRP A 16 -21.69 -35.70 2.22
N ALA A 17 -22.78 -35.40 1.49
CA ALA A 17 -22.79 -35.20 0.05
C ALA A 17 -22.20 -33.86 -0.40
N ARG A 18 -21.96 -32.91 0.51
CA ARG A 18 -21.25 -31.67 0.17
C ARG A 18 -19.82 -32.02 -0.22
N PRO A 19 -19.37 -31.67 -1.45
CA PRO A 19 -17.98 -31.91 -1.82
C PRO A 19 -17.05 -31.24 -0.80
N GLY A 20 -16.10 -31.99 -0.27
CA GLY A 20 -15.06 -31.44 0.62
C GLY A 20 -14.27 -30.35 -0.12
N PHE A 21 -13.44 -29.60 0.57
CA PHE A 21 -12.57 -28.59 -0.06
C PHE A 21 -11.42 -29.21 -0.90
N GLU A 22 -11.60 -30.42 -1.41
CA GLU A 22 -10.64 -31.11 -2.28
C GLU A 22 -10.55 -30.47 -3.67
N THR A 23 -11.68 -29.94 -4.13
CA THR A 23 -11.77 -29.17 -5.37
C THR A 23 -12.39 -27.81 -5.08
N PHE A 24 -11.87 -26.78 -5.74
CA PHE A 24 -12.39 -25.43 -5.61
C PHE A 24 -13.55 -25.20 -6.58
N MET A 25 -14.73 -24.90 -6.04
CA MET A 25 -15.93 -24.52 -6.81
C MET A 25 -15.80 -23.13 -7.45
N CYS A 26 -14.96 -22.29 -6.90
CA CYS A 26 -14.77 -20.92 -7.39
C CYS A 26 -13.95 -20.84 -8.68
N MET A 27 -13.14 -21.86 -9.03
CA MET A 27 -12.24 -21.82 -10.19
C MET A 27 -12.91 -21.37 -11.49
N PRO A 28 -14.07 -21.88 -11.92
CA PRO A 28 -14.71 -21.46 -13.18
C PRO A 28 -15.20 -20.00 -13.17
N ARG A 29 -15.28 -19.37 -11.99
CA ARG A 29 -15.75 -17.97 -11.82
C ARG A 29 -14.61 -16.97 -11.69
N LEU A 30 -13.38 -17.46 -11.47
CA LEU A 30 -12.20 -16.61 -11.42
C LEU A 30 -11.91 -16.05 -12.83
N ARG A 31 -11.63 -14.76 -12.89
CA ARG A 31 -11.27 -14.08 -14.15
C ARG A 31 -9.75 -13.90 -14.28
N PHE A 32 -9.00 -14.78 -13.67
CA PHE A 32 -7.54 -14.86 -13.69
C PHE A 32 -7.12 -16.29 -13.37
N GLU A 33 -5.89 -16.64 -13.65
CA GLU A 33 -5.30 -17.93 -13.29
C GLU A 33 -4.51 -17.78 -11.98
N PRO A 34 -4.94 -18.42 -10.88
CA PRO A 34 -4.20 -18.37 -9.61
C PRO A 34 -2.95 -19.24 -9.69
N PHE A 35 -1.90 -18.81 -8.98
CA PHE A 35 -0.70 -19.61 -8.85
C PHE A 35 -0.92 -20.85 -7.95
N PRO A 36 -0.18 -21.95 -8.16
CA PRO A 36 -0.36 -23.17 -7.38
C PRO A 36 -0.24 -22.95 -5.86
N TYR A 37 0.72 -22.14 -5.40
CA TYR A 37 0.91 -21.83 -3.99
C TYR A 37 -0.28 -21.07 -3.37
N GLN A 38 -0.97 -20.21 -4.16
CA GLN A 38 -2.17 -19.50 -3.70
C GLN A 38 -3.35 -20.46 -3.50
N LEU A 39 -3.47 -21.45 -4.35
CA LEU A 39 -4.46 -22.53 -4.19
C LEU A 39 -4.13 -23.41 -2.99
N GLU A 40 -2.84 -23.72 -2.78
CA GLU A 40 -2.38 -24.48 -1.62
C GLU A 40 -2.65 -23.72 -0.31
N ALA A 41 -2.34 -22.42 -0.27
CA ALA A 41 -2.67 -21.55 0.86
C ALA A 41 -4.16 -21.59 1.18
N ALA A 42 -5.01 -21.36 0.18
CA ALA A 42 -6.46 -21.38 0.35
C ALA A 42 -6.98 -22.76 0.79
N ALA A 43 -6.45 -23.84 0.22
CA ALA A 43 -6.80 -25.22 0.62
C ALA A 43 -6.43 -25.48 2.09
N ARG A 44 -5.23 -25.08 2.50
CA ARG A 44 -4.77 -25.22 3.87
C ARG A 44 -5.64 -24.46 4.87
N VAL A 45 -6.01 -23.22 4.54
CA VAL A 45 -6.93 -22.40 5.35
C VAL A 45 -8.29 -23.09 5.51
N LEU A 46 -8.85 -23.60 4.44
CA LEU A 46 -10.20 -24.19 4.45
C LEU A 46 -10.24 -25.58 5.10
N ARG A 47 -9.25 -26.43 4.82
CA ARG A 47 -9.22 -27.84 5.28
C ARG A 47 -8.68 -27.97 6.70
N HIS A 48 -7.57 -27.31 6.99
CA HIS A 48 -6.82 -27.55 8.24
C HIS A 48 -7.04 -26.45 9.28
N MET A 49 -7.25 -25.20 8.83
CA MET A 49 -7.39 -24.05 9.73
C MET A 49 -8.85 -23.63 9.94
N GLN A 50 -9.80 -24.37 9.36
CA GLN A 50 -11.25 -24.16 9.56
C GLN A 50 -11.70 -22.72 9.21
N GLY A 51 -11.05 -22.08 8.23
CA GLY A 51 -11.34 -20.70 7.82
C GLY A 51 -10.88 -19.63 8.83
N ARG A 52 -10.04 -19.99 9.81
CA ARG A 52 -9.45 -19.04 10.76
C ARG A 52 -7.92 -19.09 10.65
N ALA A 53 -7.33 -18.11 9.97
CA ALA A 53 -5.92 -18.16 9.61
C ALA A 53 -5.25 -16.79 9.60
N ILE A 54 -3.92 -16.81 9.70
CA ILE A 54 -3.04 -15.68 9.39
C ILE A 54 -2.35 -15.99 8.07
N LEU A 55 -2.64 -15.20 7.03
CA LEU A 55 -1.91 -15.24 5.77
C LEU A 55 -0.70 -14.32 5.89
N ALA A 56 0.48 -14.93 6.02
CA ALA A 56 1.73 -14.25 6.36
C ALA A 56 2.76 -14.27 5.22
N ASP A 57 2.31 -14.50 3.99
CA ASP A 57 3.14 -14.53 2.80
C ASP A 57 3.93 -13.24 2.61
N GLU A 58 5.11 -13.34 2.00
CA GLU A 58 5.91 -12.16 1.69
C GLU A 58 5.11 -11.16 0.85
N VAL A 59 5.49 -9.89 0.95
CA VAL A 59 4.82 -8.81 0.23
C VAL A 59 4.87 -9.07 -1.28
N GLY A 60 3.75 -8.82 -1.97
CA GLY A 60 3.65 -8.99 -3.42
C GLY A 60 3.32 -10.41 -3.89
N LEU A 61 3.20 -11.39 -3.01
CA LEU A 61 2.78 -12.76 -3.36
C LEU A 61 1.27 -12.92 -3.55
N GLY A 62 0.50 -11.86 -3.27
CA GLY A 62 -0.94 -11.86 -3.55
C GLY A 62 -1.80 -12.41 -2.42
N LYS A 63 -1.51 -12.08 -1.17
CA LYS A 63 -2.37 -12.39 -0.01
C LYS A 63 -3.85 -12.04 -0.23
N THR A 64 -4.12 -10.93 -0.92
CA THR A 64 -5.47 -10.53 -1.34
C THR A 64 -6.12 -11.58 -2.23
N ILE A 65 -5.34 -12.20 -3.12
CA ILE A 65 -5.82 -13.29 -4.00
C ILE A 65 -6.14 -14.53 -3.20
N GLU A 66 -5.26 -14.95 -2.29
CA GLU A 66 -5.49 -16.09 -1.41
C GLU A 66 -6.75 -15.91 -0.56
N ALA A 67 -6.88 -14.75 0.09
CA ALA A 67 -8.07 -14.40 0.84
C ALA A 67 -9.33 -14.36 -0.04
N GLY A 68 -9.22 -13.82 -1.26
CA GLY A 68 -10.30 -13.79 -2.26
C GLY A 68 -10.76 -15.19 -2.69
N ILE A 69 -9.84 -16.14 -2.86
CA ILE A 69 -10.16 -17.55 -3.16
C ILE A 69 -10.93 -18.16 -1.99
N VAL A 70 -10.43 -18.03 -0.75
CA VAL A 70 -11.10 -18.53 0.47
C VAL A 70 -12.49 -17.94 0.61
N LEU A 71 -12.63 -16.63 0.44
CA LEU A 71 -13.88 -15.89 0.52
C LEU A 71 -14.88 -16.36 -0.55
N SER A 72 -14.43 -16.50 -1.80
CA SER A 72 -15.25 -16.98 -2.91
C SER A 72 -15.75 -18.40 -2.66
N GLU A 73 -14.88 -19.27 -2.18
CA GLU A 73 -15.21 -20.66 -1.90
C GLU A 73 -16.23 -20.80 -0.78
N LEU A 74 -16.04 -20.09 0.34
CA LEU A 74 -16.98 -20.07 1.45
C LEU A 74 -18.35 -19.54 1.02
N ARG A 75 -18.37 -18.51 0.19
CA ARG A 75 -19.61 -17.93 -0.33
C ARG A 75 -20.35 -18.87 -1.26
N LEU A 76 -19.66 -19.48 -2.22
CA LEU A 76 -20.27 -20.41 -3.17
C LEU A 76 -20.85 -21.66 -2.51
N ARG A 77 -20.25 -22.08 -1.42
CA ARG A 77 -20.76 -23.21 -0.60
C ARG A 77 -21.89 -22.82 0.36
N GLY A 78 -22.30 -21.54 0.38
CA GLY A 78 -23.32 -21.05 1.32
C GLY A 78 -22.84 -21.04 2.77
N LEU A 79 -21.51 -21.05 3.02
CA LEU A 79 -20.93 -21.05 4.35
C LEU A 79 -20.67 -19.63 4.89
N ALA A 80 -20.60 -18.62 4.00
CA ALA A 80 -20.44 -17.23 4.36
C ALA A 80 -21.31 -16.33 3.48
N GLY A 81 -22.41 -15.80 4.04
CA GLY A 81 -23.31 -14.84 3.42
C GLY A 81 -22.91 -13.40 3.75
N ARG A 82 -22.59 -13.13 5.01
CA ARG A 82 -22.18 -11.80 5.52
C ARG A 82 -20.68 -11.72 5.70
N ILE A 83 -20.03 -10.92 4.86
CA ILE A 83 -18.58 -10.84 4.77
C ILE A 83 -18.13 -9.39 4.94
N LEU A 84 -17.18 -9.16 5.86
CA LEU A 84 -16.56 -7.86 6.11
C LEU A 84 -15.07 -7.92 5.77
N VAL A 85 -14.62 -6.97 4.95
CA VAL A 85 -13.21 -6.74 4.67
C VAL A 85 -12.79 -5.41 5.29
N LEU A 86 -11.84 -5.45 6.20
CA LEU A 86 -11.23 -4.28 6.84
C LEU A 86 -9.84 -4.08 6.26
N ALA A 87 -9.62 -2.93 5.61
CA ALA A 87 -8.35 -2.62 4.95
C ALA A 87 -7.83 -1.23 5.34
N PRO A 88 -6.56 -0.90 5.10
CA PRO A 88 -6.10 0.48 5.10
C PRO A 88 -6.91 1.36 4.14
N ALA A 89 -7.06 2.65 4.45
CA ALA A 89 -7.89 3.56 3.64
C ALA A 89 -7.48 3.59 2.15
N GLY A 90 -6.18 3.56 1.86
CA GLY A 90 -5.66 3.53 0.48
C GLY A 90 -5.88 2.21 -0.26
N LEU A 91 -6.24 1.13 0.43
CA LEU A 91 -6.46 -0.19 -0.18
C LEU A 91 -7.94 -0.55 -0.37
N VAL A 92 -8.88 0.24 0.20
CA VAL A 92 -10.32 -0.02 0.10
C VAL A 92 -10.78 -0.09 -1.36
N GLY A 93 -10.36 0.88 -2.19
CA GLY A 93 -10.67 0.89 -3.62
C GLY A 93 -10.11 -0.32 -4.37
N GLN A 94 -8.87 -0.71 -4.04
CA GLN A 94 -8.22 -1.89 -4.64
C GLN A 94 -8.97 -3.18 -4.26
N TRP A 95 -9.34 -3.36 -2.99
CA TRP A 95 -10.13 -4.50 -2.55
C TRP A 95 -11.45 -4.61 -3.31
N SER A 96 -12.20 -3.50 -3.40
CA SER A 96 -13.46 -3.47 -4.14
C SER A 96 -13.27 -3.83 -5.61
N GLU A 97 -12.28 -3.26 -6.27
CA GLU A 97 -11.98 -3.54 -7.67
C GLU A 97 -11.55 -5.00 -7.90
N GLU A 98 -10.70 -5.55 -7.03
CA GLU A 98 -10.25 -6.93 -7.15
C GLU A 98 -11.39 -7.93 -6.93
N LEU A 99 -12.25 -7.70 -5.93
CA LEU A 99 -13.42 -8.54 -5.67
C LEU A 99 -14.37 -8.57 -6.88
N GLU A 100 -14.67 -7.40 -7.45
CA GLU A 100 -15.57 -7.30 -8.61
C GLU A 100 -14.96 -7.86 -9.89
N ARG A 101 -13.70 -7.48 -10.20
CA ARG A 101 -13.06 -7.80 -11.49
C ARG A 101 -12.51 -9.21 -11.54
N LYS A 102 -11.83 -9.66 -10.48
CA LYS A 102 -11.17 -10.97 -10.46
C LYS A 102 -12.09 -12.08 -9.99
N PHE A 103 -12.91 -11.81 -8.98
CA PHE A 103 -13.75 -12.82 -8.33
C PHE A 103 -15.22 -12.76 -8.73
N ALA A 104 -15.64 -11.75 -9.50
CA ALA A 104 -17.04 -11.49 -9.85
C ALA A 104 -17.97 -11.40 -8.63
N LEU A 105 -17.49 -10.83 -7.54
CA LEU A 105 -18.20 -10.68 -6.29
C LEU A 105 -18.62 -9.23 -6.09
N PRO A 106 -19.94 -8.93 -5.96
CA PRO A 106 -20.40 -7.58 -5.69
C PRO A 106 -20.00 -7.15 -4.28
N CYS A 107 -19.55 -5.91 -4.15
CA CYS A 107 -19.18 -5.32 -2.88
C CYS A 107 -19.70 -3.91 -2.71
N VAL A 108 -19.80 -3.46 -1.47
CA VAL A 108 -20.15 -2.09 -1.09
C VAL A 108 -19.08 -1.54 -0.15
N VAL A 109 -18.75 -0.27 -0.33
CA VAL A 109 -17.83 0.42 0.58
C VAL A 109 -18.65 1.04 1.72
N ALA A 110 -18.35 0.62 2.94
CA ALA A 110 -18.99 1.19 4.12
C ALA A 110 -18.41 2.58 4.40
N ASP A 111 -19.28 3.58 4.31
CA ASP A 111 -19.01 4.97 4.63
C ASP A 111 -19.98 5.48 5.73
N ARG A 112 -20.15 6.79 5.84
CA ARG A 112 -21.05 7.41 6.82
C ARG A 112 -22.55 7.11 6.62
N ARG A 113 -22.92 6.55 5.48
CA ARG A 113 -24.30 6.21 5.11
C ARG A 113 -24.48 4.70 4.95
N PHE A 114 -23.63 3.92 5.60
CA PHE A 114 -23.71 2.48 5.56
C PHE A 114 -25.01 2.01 6.20
N GLU A 115 -25.76 1.19 5.49
CA GLU A 115 -26.93 0.46 6.00
C GLU A 115 -26.55 -1.02 6.09
N ALA A 116 -26.80 -1.62 7.24
CA ALA A 116 -26.51 -3.03 7.46
C ALA A 116 -27.27 -3.90 6.45
N PRO A 117 -26.60 -4.87 5.78
CA PRO A 117 -27.29 -5.76 4.85
C PRO A 117 -28.37 -6.58 5.56
N SER A 118 -29.54 -6.73 4.91
CA SER A 118 -30.64 -7.53 5.44
C SER A 118 -30.24 -9.00 5.62
N ALA A 119 -30.89 -9.71 6.52
CA ALA A 119 -30.55 -11.11 6.83
C ALA A 119 -30.97 -12.10 5.72
N GLU A 120 -31.84 -11.69 4.80
CA GLU A 120 -32.51 -12.58 3.84
C GLU A 120 -31.87 -12.62 2.45
N ASP A 121 -31.04 -11.63 2.09
CA ASP A 121 -30.40 -11.57 0.78
C ASP A 121 -28.93 -12.03 0.83
N VAL A 122 -28.45 -12.52 -0.32
CA VAL A 122 -27.01 -12.70 -0.56
C VAL A 122 -26.37 -11.31 -0.52
N ALA A 123 -26.05 -10.85 0.67
CA ALA A 123 -25.57 -9.51 0.93
C ALA A 123 -24.27 -9.24 0.14
N PRO A 124 -24.09 -8.05 -0.43
CA PRO A 124 -22.80 -7.67 -0.99
C PRO A 124 -21.72 -7.73 0.09
N ILE A 125 -20.47 -7.96 -0.34
CA ILE A 125 -19.34 -7.92 0.58
C ILE A 125 -19.15 -6.48 1.04
N VAL A 126 -19.04 -6.29 2.35
CA VAL A 126 -18.80 -4.96 2.93
C VAL A 126 -17.29 -4.73 3.01
N VAL A 127 -16.80 -3.68 2.36
CA VAL A 127 -15.40 -3.25 2.45
C VAL A 127 -15.35 -1.93 3.20
N ALA A 128 -14.57 -1.88 4.29
CA ALA A 128 -14.44 -0.67 5.11
C ALA A 128 -12.96 -0.36 5.38
N SER A 129 -12.63 0.94 5.53
CA SER A 129 -11.32 1.27 6.05
C SER A 129 -11.27 1.08 7.57
N LEU A 130 -10.14 0.55 8.09
CA LEU A 130 -9.91 0.47 9.54
C LEU A 130 -10.07 1.83 10.22
N ALA A 131 -9.71 2.91 9.54
CA ALA A 131 -9.85 4.27 10.06
C ALA A 131 -11.32 4.73 10.14
N SER A 132 -12.16 4.37 9.17
CA SER A 132 -13.60 4.68 9.20
C SER A 132 -14.35 3.78 10.17
N ALA A 133 -14.06 2.48 10.14
CA ALA A 133 -14.72 1.47 10.96
C ALA A 133 -14.54 1.69 12.49
N ARG A 134 -13.46 2.35 12.92
CA ARG A 134 -13.23 2.68 14.35
C ARG A 134 -14.01 3.90 14.85
N ARG A 135 -14.71 4.66 13.96
CA ARG A 135 -15.53 5.82 14.35
C ARG A 135 -16.81 5.34 15.02
N ASP A 136 -17.25 6.03 16.06
CA ASP A 136 -18.29 5.53 16.97
C ASP A 136 -19.58 5.08 16.29
N GLY A 137 -20.11 5.80 15.28
CA GLY A 137 -21.31 5.40 14.57
C GLY A 137 -21.14 4.07 13.82
N LEU A 138 -20.21 4.03 12.86
CA LEU A 138 -19.97 2.85 12.04
C LEU A 138 -19.47 1.66 12.86
N ARG A 139 -18.69 1.92 13.92
CA ARG A 139 -18.22 0.87 14.83
C ARG A 139 -19.37 0.13 15.50
N ALA A 140 -20.38 0.86 15.99
CA ALA A 140 -21.53 0.26 16.65
C ALA A 140 -22.33 -0.60 15.65
N GLU A 141 -22.59 -0.09 14.46
CA GLU A 141 -23.31 -0.81 13.40
C GLU A 141 -22.60 -2.11 12.99
N LEU A 142 -21.27 -2.05 12.77
CA LEU A 142 -20.48 -3.24 12.41
C LEU A 142 -20.42 -4.28 13.54
N ALA A 143 -20.42 -3.85 14.80
CA ALA A 143 -20.35 -4.74 15.96
C ALA A 143 -21.68 -5.45 16.28
N GLU A 144 -22.80 -4.90 15.83
CA GLU A 144 -24.14 -5.51 16.00
C GLU A 144 -24.38 -6.65 15.00
N ILE A 145 -23.65 -6.67 13.87
CA ILE A 145 -23.83 -7.68 12.83
C ILE A 145 -23.06 -8.96 13.22
N ASP A 146 -23.74 -10.12 13.08
CA ASP A 146 -23.09 -11.42 13.11
C ASP A 146 -22.47 -11.72 11.75
N TRP A 147 -21.18 -11.54 11.64
CA TRP A 147 -20.42 -11.78 10.41
C TRP A 147 -20.09 -13.26 10.26
N ASP A 148 -20.24 -13.81 9.05
CA ASP A 148 -19.73 -15.15 8.78
C ASP A 148 -18.22 -15.14 8.61
N LEU A 149 -17.68 -14.15 7.87
CA LEU A 149 -16.25 -13.98 7.63
C LEU A 149 -15.83 -12.53 7.84
N VAL A 150 -14.76 -12.34 8.60
CA VAL A 150 -14.03 -11.07 8.71
C VAL A 150 -12.64 -11.25 8.13
N VAL A 151 -12.27 -10.41 7.19
CA VAL A 151 -10.90 -10.29 6.65
C VAL A 151 -10.32 -8.97 7.15
N ALA A 152 -9.15 -9.00 7.78
CA ALA A 152 -8.43 -7.79 8.18
C ALA A 152 -7.07 -7.75 7.48
N ASP A 153 -6.92 -6.77 6.58
CA ASP A 153 -5.68 -6.54 5.85
C ASP A 153 -4.74 -5.64 6.65
N GLU A 154 -3.43 -5.79 6.41
CA GLU A 154 -2.35 -5.17 7.18
C GLU A 154 -2.53 -5.35 8.69
N ALA A 155 -2.78 -6.61 9.08
CA ALA A 155 -3.13 -6.97 10.45
C ALA A 155 -2.03 -6.67 11.48
N HIS A 156 -0.79 -6.38 11.07
CA HIS A 156 0.25 -5.87 11.97
C HIS A 156 -0.20 -4.61 12.73
N ARG A 157 -1.15 -3.81 12.18
CA ARG A 157 -1.76 -2.65 12.85
C ARG A 157 -2.66 -3.02 14.03
N LEU A 158 -2.98 -4.30 14.19
CA LEU A 158 -3.81 -4.84 15.29
C LEU A 158 -2.97 -5.41 16.46
N LYS A 159 -1.63 -5.37 16.35
CA LYS A 159 -0.69 -5.89 17.35
C LYS A 159 -0.84 -5.30 18.74
N ASN A 160 -1.27 -4.05 18.84
CA ASN A 160 -1.51 -3.39 20.12
C ASN A 160 -2.99 -3.48 20.50
N ALA A 161 -3.29 -4.32 21.50
CA ALA A 161 -4.65 -4.56 21.99
C ALA A 161 -5.39 -3.30 22.49
N ARG A 162 -4.66 -2.21 22.80
CA ARG A 162 -5.23 -0.96 23.32
C ARG A 162 -5.70 -0.02 22.23
N THR A 163 -5.32 -0.24 20.98
CA THR A 163 -5.75 0.60 19.85
C THR A 163 -7.25 0.46 19.58
N ALA A 164 -7.86 1.51 19.04
CA ALA A 164 -9.27 1.49 18.66
C ALA A 164 -9.55 0.42 17.59
N SER A 165 -8.61 0.23 16.64
CA SER A 165 -8.72 -0.80 15.59
C SER A 165 -8.69 -2.22 16.14
N ALA A 166 -7.76 -2.52 17.06
CA ALA A 166 -7.68 -3.85 17.70
C ALA A 166 -8.92 -4.14 18.57
N ARG A 167 -9.43 -3.13 19.28
CA ARG A 167 -10.67 -3.24 20.05
C ARG A 167 -11.89 -3.49 19.17
N LEU A 168 -11.97 -2.80 18.03
CA LEU A 168 -13.04 -3.03 17.04
C LEU A 168 -13.00 -4.49 16.58
N VAL A 169 -11.87 -4.96 15.99
CA VAL A 169 -11.78 -6.32 15.44
C VAL A 169 -12.09 -7.38 16.51
N ARG A 170 -11.66 -7.15 17.75
CA ARG A 170 -11.97 -8.07 18.88
C ARG A 170 -13.45 -8.08 19.26
N SER A 171 -14.18 -6.97 19.04
CA SER A 171 -15.62 -6.90 19.35
C SER A 171 -16.50 -7.51 18.26
N LEU A 172 -15.96 -7.76 17.05
CA LEU A 172 -16.73 -8.35 15.96
C LEU A 172 -17.03 -9.83 16.25
N ARG A 173 -18.29 -10.21 16.11
CA ARG A 173 -18.72 -11.60 16.16
C ARG A 173 -18.54 -12.21 14.79
N THR A 174 -17.73 -13.26 14.68
CA THR A 174 -17.45 -13.88 13.39
C THR A 174 -17.12 -15.37 13.52
N ARG A 175 -17.59 -16.16 12.56
CA ARG A 175 -17.30 -17.58 12.44
C ARG A 175 -15.91 -17.82 11.85
N TYR A 176 -15.58 -17.15 10.76
CA TYR A 176 -14.31 -17.25 10.04
C TYR A 176 -13.54 -15.94 10.14
N MET A 177 -12.23 -16.02 10.24
CA MET A 177 -11.38 -14.84 10.34
C MET A 177 -10.07 -15.03 9.58
N LEU A 178 -9.75 -14.10 8.69
CA LEU A 178 -8.48 -14.05 8.00
C LEU A 178 -7.74 -12.76 8.37
N LEU A 179 -6.54 -12.90 8.86
CA LEU A 179 -5.62 -11.78 9.08
C LEU A 179 -4.53 -11.82 8.01
N LEU A 180 -4.38 -10.75 7.26
CA LEU A 180 -3.37 -10.64 6.21
C LEU A 180 -2.25 -9.72 6.70
N THR A 181 -1.03 -10.19 6.70
CA THR A 181 0.14 -9.39 7.06
C THR A 181 1.41 -10.00 6.49
N ALA A 182 2.37 -9.21 6.06
CA ALA A 182 3.69 -9.71 5.69
C ALA A 182 4.59 -9.94 6.92
N THR A 183 4.30 -9.28 8.04
CA THR A 183 5.08 -9.33 9.27
C THR A 183 4.17 -9.59 10.47
N PRO A 184 3.92 -10.86 10.81
CA PRO A 184 3.13 -11.21 12.00
C PRO A 184 3.85 -10.86 13.31
N ILE A 185 5.16 -10.66 13.27
CA ILE A 185 5.99 -10.19 14.38
C ILE A 185 6.79 -8.99 13.87
N GLU A 186 6.74 -7.85 14.56
CA GLU A 186 7.59 -6.72 14.22
C GLU A 186 8.68 -6.48 15.26
N ASN A 187 8.29 -6.27 16.49
CA ASN A 187 9.21 -5.90 17.56
C ASN A 187 9.23 -6.88 18.72
N ARG A 188 8.09 -7.53 19.01
CA ARG A 188 7.92 -8.34 20.22
C ARG A 188 7.12 -9.59 19.95
N LEU A 189 7.43 -10.66 20.66
CA LEU A 189 6.61 -11.88 20.68
C LEU A 189 5.16 -11.62 21.13
N SER A 190 4.93 -10.56 21.92
CA SER A 190 3.59 -10.11 22.28
C SER A 190 2.73 -9.71 21.08
N ASP A 191 3.33 -9.24 19.99
CA ASP A 191 2.62 -8.85 18.77
C ASP A 191 2.00 -10.09 18.13
N LEU A 192 2.78 -11.18 18.01
CA LEU A 192 2.32 -12.47 17.55
C LEU A 192 1.20 -13.03 18.45
N PHE A 193 1.39 -12.97 19.78
CA PHE A 193 0.37 -13.38 20.73
C PHE A 193 -0.96 -12.68 20.49
N GLN A 194 -0.96 -11.38 20.24
CA GLN A 194 -2.18 -10.62 19.98
C GLN A 194 -2.87 -11.04 18.67
N LEU A 195 -2.11 -11.22 17.58
CA LEU A 195 -2.68 -11.66 16.31
C LEU A 195 -3.24 -13.09 16.40
N VAL A 196 -2.51 -13.99 17.01
CA VAL A 196 -2.98 -15.37 17.25
C VAL A 196 -4.24 -15.37 18.11
N SER A 197 -4.30 -14.54 19.16
CA SER A 197 -5.47 -14.44 20.04
C SER A 197 -6.71 -13.87 19.36
N LEU A 198 -6.57 -13.08 18.28
CA LEU A 198 -7.69 -12.64 17.44
C LEU A 198 -8.24 -13.79 16.60
N VAL A 199 -7.35 -14.57 15.97
CA VAL A 199 -7.74 -15.68 15.10
C VAL A 199 -8.25 -16.87 15.92
N ARG A 200 -7.51 -17.29 16.92
CA ARG A 200 -7.86 -18.45 17.76
C ARG A 200 -7.64 -18.13 19.26
N PRO A 201 -8.67 -17.55 19.91
CA PRO A 201 -8.58 -17.21 21.33
C PRO A 201 -8.25 -18.47 22.17
N GLY A 202 -7.30 -18.32 23.09
CA GLY A 202 -6.90 -19.38 24.02
C GLY A 202 -5.84 -20.37 23.51
N LEU A 203 -5.49 -20.39 22.22
CA LEU A 203 -4.49 -21.33 21.67
C LEU A 203 -3.12 -21.20 22.35
N LEU A 204 -2.70 -19.97 22.65
CA LEU A 204 -1.42 -19.68 23.31
C LEU A 204 -1.55 -19.49 24.83
N GLY A 205 -2.70 -19.81 25.41
CA GLY A 205 -2.98 -19.58 26.84
C GLY A 205 -3.20 -18.10 27.18
N SER A 206 -3.01 -17.77 28.45
CA SER A 206 -3.05 -16.38 28.93
C SER A 206 -1.76 -15.62 28.58
N PRO A 207 -1.77 -14.28 28.56
CA PRO A 207 -0.56 -13.49 28.34
C PRO A 207 0.56 -13.78 29.34
N ALA A 208 0.20 -14.17 30.58
CA ALA A 208 1.16 -14.53 31.61
C ALA A 208 1.83 -15.88 31.34
N GLU A 209 1.03 -16.89 31.00
CA GLU A 209 1.52 -18.23 30.63
C GLU A 209 2.38 -18.17 29.36
N PHE A 210 1.97 -17.41 28.36
CA PHE A 210 2.76 -17.22 27.14
C PHE A 210 4.14 -16.62 27.43
N ARG A 211 4.18 -15.56 28.26
CA ARG A 211 5.46 -14.96 28.67
C ARG A 211 6.33 -15.90 29.49
N ALA A 212 5.73 -16.65 30.40
CA ALA A 212 6.46 -17.64 31.20
C ALA A 212 7.05 -18.76 30.33
N LYS A 213 6.31 -19.21 29.32
CA LYS A 213 6.69 -20.31 28.42
C LYS A 213 7.69 -19.89 27.36
N HIS A 214 7.53 -18.72 26.74
CA HIS A 214 8.27 -18.30 25.55
C HIS A 214 9.22 -17.11 25.78
N GLY A 215 9.20 -16.48 26.95
CA GLY A 215 10.07 -15.38 27.33
C GLY A 215 9.41 -14.00 27.22
N HIS A 216 10.10 -12.98 27.75
CA HIS A 216 9.69 -11.58 27.64
C HIS A 216 10.14 -11.05 26.28
N GLY A 217 9.29 -10.30 25.61
CA GLY A 217 9.46 -9.84 24.24
C GLY A 217 10.67 -8.96 23.93
N ASP A 218 11.41 -8.52 24.94
CA ASP A 218 12.64 -7.74 24.80
C ASP A 218 13.93 -8.61 24.95
N ALA A 219 13.78 -9.93 25.18
CA ALA A 219 14.90 -10.85 25.29
C ALA A 219 15.31 -11.41 23.91
N PRO A 220 16.60 -11.55 23.60
CA PRO A 220 17.07 -12.04 22.30
C PRO A 220 16.73 -13.53 22.05
N GLU A 221 16.34 -14.28 23.06
CA GLU A 221 16.07 -15.72 22.93
C GLU A 221 14.59 -16.08 23.19
N VAL A 222 13.96 -16.65 22.16
CA VAL A 222 12.66 -17.30 22.27
C VAL A 222 12.83 -18.65 22.91
N ARG A 223 12.17 -18.88 24.05
CA ARG A 223 12.16 -20.20 24.72
C ARG A 223 11.09 -21.09 24.09
N ASN A 224 11.30 -22.41 24.16
CA ASN A 224 10.34 -23.41 23.65
C ASN A 224 9.87 -23.15 22.21
N VAL A 225 10.81 -22.85 21.32
CA VAL A 225 10.59 -22.53 19.90
C VAL A 225 9.73 -23.60 19.22
N ALA A 226 10.02 -24.88 19.42
CA ALA A 226 9.28 -25.98 18.79
C ALA A 226 7.77 -25.99 19.15
N SER A 227 7.42 -25.67 20.40
CA SER A 227 6.02 -25.56 20.81
C SER A 227 5.31 -24.37 20.15
N LEU A 228 6.00 -23.25 19.97
CA LEU A 228 5.47 -22.08 19.27
C LEU A 228 5.30 -22.36 17.79
N GLN A 229 6.29 -22.99 17.17
CA GLN A 229 6.24 -23.42 15.76
C GLN A 229 5.03 -24.32 15.50
N LEU A 230 4.80 -25.32 16.35
CA LEU A 230 3.65 -26.22 16.21
C LEU A 230 2.33 -25.46 16.24
N ALA A 231 2.16 -24.53 17.19
CA ALA A 231 0.96 -23.71 17.28
C ALA A 231 0.78 -22.79 16.06
N LEU A 232 1.86 -22.25 15.52
CA LEU A 232 1.81 -21.38 14.34
C LEU A 232 1.46 -22.16 13.06
N ARG A 233 1.94 -23.38 12.90
CA ARG A 233 1.60 -24.25 11.77
C ARG A 233 0.10 -24.53 11.67
N GLU A 234 -0.62 -24.55 12.79
CA GLU A 234 -2.06 -24.79 12.81
C GLU A 234 -2.91 -23.60 12.34
N LEU A 235 -2.32 -22.39 12.20
CA LEU A 235 -3.11 -21.19 11.90
C LEU A 235 -2.42 -20.17 11.00
N MET A 236 -1.16 -20.41 10.59
CA MET A 236 -0.41 -19.50 9.74
C MET A 236 0.03 -20.17 8.44
N VAL A 237 -0.21 -19.47 7.34
CA VAL A 237 0.37 -19.81 6.04
C VAL A 237 1.44 -18.77 5.72
N ARG A 238 2.61 -19.22 5.31
CA ARG A 238 3.70 -18.34 4.89
C ARG A 238 4.49 -18.98 3.76
N HIS A 239 4.52 -18.30 2.64
CA HIS A 239 5.39 -18.61 1.51
C HIS A 239 6.46 -17.53 1.36
N ARG A 240 7.64 -17.94 0.89
CA ARG A 240 8.75 -17.05 0.52
C ARG A 240 8.89 -17.03 -0.99
N ARG A 241 9.33 -15.92 -1.51
CA ARG A 241 9.62 -15.81 -2.95
C ARG A 241 10.66 -16.82 -3.42
N SER A 242 11.66 -17.08 -2.59
CA SER A 242 12.70 -18.08 -2.88
C SER A 242 12.17 -19.51 -3.00
N GLU A 243 11.04 -19.82 -2.37
CA GLU A 243 10.45 -21.17 -2.33
C GLU A 243 9.51 -21.44 -3.49
N ILE A 244 8.85 -20.38 -4.02
CA ILE A 244 7.77 -20.54 -5.00
C ILE A 244 8.20 -20.34 -6.46
N ASN A 245 9.49 -20.21 -6.73
CA ASN A 245 10.05 -19.99 -8.09
C ASN A 245 9.37 -18.86 -8.90
N VAL A 246 8.69 -17.92 -8.24
CA VAL A 246 8.12 -16.74 -8.89
C VAL A 246 9.18 -15.67 -8.97
N MET A 247 9.84 -15.60 -10.12
CA MET A 247 10.79 -14.53 -10.39
C MET A 247 10.02 -13.25 -10.75
N LEU A 248 10.09 -12.23 -9.89
CA LEU A 248 9.75 -10.88 -10.31
C LEU A 248 10.89 -10.32 -11.16
N PRO A 249 10.58 -9.62 -12.25
CA PRO A 249 11.59 -8.92 -13.02
C PRO A 249 12.43 -7.98 -12.15
N ARG A 250 13.64 -7.71 -12.59
CA ARG A 250 14.53 -6.79 -11.87
C ARG A 250 13.98 -5.37 -11.89
N ARG A 251 14.34 -4.60 -10.88
CA ARG A 251 14.10 -3.16 -10.84
C ARG A 251 15.41 -2.45 -11.18
N MET A 252 15.38 -1.65 -12.21
CA MET A 252 16.49 -0.80 -12.62
C MET A 252 16.10 0.65 -12.37
N ALA A 253 16.65 1.23 -11.32
CA ALA A 253 16.35 2.60 -10.96
C ALA A 253 17.54 3.51 -11.27
N GLU A 254 17.26 4.63 -11.91
CA GLU A 254 18.23 5.70 -12.11
C GLU A 254 17.67 7.04 -11.63
N THR A 255 18.54 7.92 -11.22
CA THR A 255 18.19 9.30 -10.86
C THR A 255 18.95 10.26 -11.77
N ILE A 256 18.19 10.99 -12.61
CA ILE A 256 18.73 12.03 -13.47
C ILE A 256 18.69 13.36 -12.70
N ARG A 257 19.88 13.86 -12.36
CA ARG A 257 20.04 15.16 -11.70
C ARG A 257 20.13 16.25 -12.74
N VAL A 258 19.07 17.04 -12.83
CA VAL A 258 18.92 18.11 -13.81
C VAL A 258 19.43 19.42 -13.23
N ALA A 259 20.33 20.08 -13.94
CA ALA A 259 20.76 21.43 -13.57
C ALA A 259 19.65 22.44 -13.92
N PRO A 260 19.05 23.15 -12.93
CA PRO A 260 18.03 24.15 -13.21
C PRO A 260 18.65 25.35 -13.95
N SER A 261 17.86 26.08 -14.72
CA SER A 261 18.28 27.38 -15.23
C SER A 261 18.52 28.37 -14.08
N ALA A 262 19.27 29.43 -14.34
CA ALA A 262 19.53 30.46 -13.31
C ALA A 262 18.23 31.04 -12.74
N ALA A 263 17.22 31.26 -13.58
CA ALA A 263 15.91 31.78 -13.16
C ALA A 263 15.13 30.77 -12.29
N GLU A 264 15.15 29.46 -12.63
CA GLU A 264 14.53 28.41 -11.82
C GLU A 264 15.22 28.29 -10.45
N ALA A 265 16.56 28.29 -10.43
CA ALA A 265 17.33 28.20 -9.19
C ALA A 265 17.11 29.41 -8.27
N GLU A 266 17.03 30.63 -8.85
CA GLU A 266 16.75 31.84 -8.08
C GLU A 266 15.33 31.82 -7.51
N LEU A 267 14.34 31.47 -8.32
CA LEU A 267 12.95 31.33 -7.88
C LEU A 267 12.81 30.31 -6.75
N TYR A 268 13.42 29.12 -6.91
CA TYR A 268 13.38 28.09 -5.89
C TYR A 268 13.98 28.58 -4.56
N ARG A 269 15.16 29.22 -4.60
CA ARG A 269 15.80 29.77 -3.41
C ARG A 269 14.97 30.86 -2.74
N ALA A 270 14.34 31.75 -3.52
CA ALA A 270 13.49 32.81 -3.01
C ALA A 270 12.22 32.25 -2.33
N ILE A 271 11.57 31.26 -2.94
CA ILE A 271 10.43 30.55 -2.34
C ILE A 271 10.86 29.85 -1.05
N SER A 272 11.97 29.13 -1.07
CA SER A 272 12.52 28.38 0.08
C SER A 272 12.83 29.29 1.27
N SER A 273 13.44 30.44 1.02
CA SER A 273 13.71 31.45 2.05
C SER A 273 12.40 31.98 2.66
N ARG A 274 11.42 32.32 1.83
CA ARG A 274 10.12 32.84 2.27
C ARG A 274 9.32 31.77 3.04
N VAL A 275 9.39 30.49 2.64
CA VAL A 275 8.77 29.38 3.36
C VAL A 275 9.37 29.21 4.75
N ARG A 276 10.70 29.20 4.87
CA ARG A 276 11.38 29.10 6.19
C ARG A 276 11.01 30.26 7.11
N GLU A 277 11.00 31.48 6.59
CA GLU A 277 10.60 32.67 7.35
C GLU A 277 9.15 32.59 7.83
N ALA A 278 8.20 32.27 6.92
CA ALA A 278 6.78 32.19 7.22
C ALA A 278 6.41 31.02 8.16
N ALA A 279 7.29 30.01 8.26
CA ALA A 279 7.07 28.83 9.11
C ALA A 279 7.45 29.03 10.56
N ARG A 280 8.27 30.04 10.93
CA ARG A 280 8.80 30.25 12.28
C ARG A 280 7.70 30.34 13.35
N ASP A 281 6.65 31.11 13.06
CA ASP A 281 5.52 31.34 13.98
C ASP A 281 4.20 30.76 13.42
N ALA A 282 4.30 29.75 12.53
CA ALA A 282 3.14 29.22 11.84
C ALA A 282 2.40 28.18 12.69
N THR A 283 1.07 28.23 12.65
CA THR A 283 0.20 27.15 13.16
C THR A 283 0.39 25.88 12.34
N THR A 284 0.00 24.73 12.89
CA THR A 284 0.08 23.43 12.18
C THR A 284 -0.60 23.46 10.80
N ALA A 285 -1.77 24.10 10.70
CA ALA A 285 -2.48 24.24 9.42
C ALA A 285 -1.69 25.09 8.42
N LYS A 286 -1.04 26.18 8.87
CA LYS A 286 -0.21 27.03 8.02
C LYS A 286 1.07 26.30 7.58
N LYS A 287 1.71 25.53 8.46
CA LYS A 287 2.87 24.68 8.13
C LYS A 287 2.52 23.67 7.03
N LEU A 288 1.34 23.05 7.09
CA LEU A 288 0.87 22.13 6.06
C LEU A 288 0.74 22.82 4.68
N ALA A 289 0.21 24.05 4.65
CA ALA A 289 0.12 24.84 3.42
C ALA A 289 1.52 25.21 2.89
N LEU A 290 2.43 25.60 3.77
CA LEU A 290 3.82 25.94 3.40
C LEU A 290 4.59 24.71 2.88
N ARG A 291 4.37 23.52 3.46
CA ARG A 291 4.90 22.26 2.95
C ARG A 291 4.47 22.05 1.51
N SER A 292 3.18 22.22 1.22
CA SER A 292 2.67 22.08 -0.16
C SER A 292 3.30 23.10 -1.12
N VAL A 293 3.59 24.31 -0.68
CA VAL A 293 4.31 25.31 -1.49
C VAL A 293 5.72 24.82 -1.84
N GLN A 294 6.44 24.28 -0.87
CA GLN A 294 7.80 23.78 -1.08
C GLN A 294 7.82 22.57 -2.04
N GLN A 295 6.84 21.67 -1.91
CA GLN A 295 6.67 20.55 -2.84
C GLN A 295 6.35 21.03 -4.26
N LEU A 296 5.47 22.04 -4.40
CA LEU A 296 5.17 22.67 -5.69
C LEU A 296 6.42 23.28 -6.33
N ALA A 297 7.24 23.95 -5.53
CA ALA A 297 8.49 24.58 -6.01
C ALA A 297 9.50 23.54 -6.54
N GLY A 298 9.56 22.37 -5.95
CA GLY A 298 10.38 21.25 -6.43
C GLY A 298 9.82 20.60 -7.71
N SER A 299 8.52 20.67 -7.94
CA SER A 299 7.88 20.09 -9.12
C SER A 299 8.10 20.94 -10.37
N SER A 300 7.49 22.11 -10.44
CA SER A 300 7.64 22.99 -11.59
C SER A 300 7.29 24.47 -11.25
N PRO A 301 7.87 25.46 -11.95
CA PRO A 301 7.49 26.86 -11.79
C PRO A 301 6.00 27.11 -12.00
N TRP A 302 5.41 26.46 -13.00
CA TRP A 302 3.98 26.65 -13.36
C TRP A 302 3.02 26.17 -12.28
N ALA A 303 3.41 25.15 -11.51
CA ALA A 303 2.60 24.64 -10.41
C ALA A 303 2.49 25.64 -9.26
N CYS A 304 3.55 26.45 -9.03
CA CYS A 304 3.64 27.37 -7.91
C CYS A 304 2.80 28.63 -8.09
N ALA A 305 2.79 29.24 -9.26
CA ALA A 305 2.31 30.61 -9.50
C ALA A 305 0.96 30.91 -8.83
N GLY A 306 -0.05 30.07 -9.06
CA GLY A 306 -1.38 30.32 -8.50
C GLY A 306 -1.50 30.08 -6.99
N THR A 307 -0.60 29.31 -6.38
CA THR A 307 -0.59 29.11 -4.93
C THR A 307 0.14 30.25 -4.23
N LEU A 308 1.23 30.73 -4.83
CA LEU A 308 1.96 31.90 -4.35
C LEU A 308 1.08 33.16 -4.36
N ALA A 309 0.33 33.40 -5.44
CA ALA A 309 -0.63 34.50 -5.51
C ALA A 309 -1.70 34.44 -4.41
N ARG A 310 -2.26 33.24 -4.14
CA ARG A 310 -3.24 33.08 -3.04
C ARG A 310 -2.67 33.33 -1.65
N LEU A 311 -1.35 33.16 -1.48
CA LEU A 311 -0.66 33.48 -0.22
C LEU A 311 -0.26 34.96 -0.10
N GLY A 312 -0.56 35.77 -1.12
CA GLY A 312 -0.14 37.19 -1.18
C GLY A 312 1.34 37.37 -1.51
N TRP A 313 2.01 36.35 -2.07
CA TRP A 313 3.41 36.40 -2.51
C TRP A 313 3.47 36.72 -4.01
N GLU A 314 2.97 37.90 -4.36
CA GLU A 314 2.76 38.29 -5.77
C GLU A 314 4.06 38.42 -6.56
N ASP A 315 5.13 38.89 -5.91
CA ASP A 315 6.48 38.98 -6.48
C ASP A 315 6.99 37.60 -6.94
N LEU A 316 6.84 36.59 -6.11
CA LEU A 316 7.22 35.21 -6.42
C LEU A 316 6.26 34.57 -7.43
N ALA A 317 4.98 34.90 -7.37
CA ALA A 317 3.98 34.41 -8.32
C ALA A 317 4.27 34.91 -9.72
N LEU A 318 4.63 36.18 -9.88
CA LEU A 318 5.07 36.77 -11.17
C LEU A 318 6.37 36.14 -11.65
N GLY A 319 7.36 35.97 -10.77
CA GLY A 319 8.60 35.26 -11.09
C GLY A 319 8.33 33.86 -11.63
N ALA A 320 7.44 33.10 -10.96
CA ALA A 320 7.06 31.77 -11.41
C ALA A 320 6.32 31.74 -12.76
N ALA A 321 5.49 32.75 -13.03
CA ALA A 321 4.78 32.87 -14.30
C ALA A 321 5.71 33.28 -15.46
N CYS A 322 6.81 33.99 -15.18
CA CYS A 322 7.78 34.42 -16.18
C CYS A 322 8.73 33.30 -16.63
N VAL A 323 8.83 32.21 -15.91
CA VAL A 323 9.66 31.06 -16.32
C VAL A 323 8.97 30.33 -17.47
N SER A 324 9.46 30.53 -18.68
CA SER A 324 8.86 30.00 -19.92
C SER A 324 9.20 28.51 -20.16
N SER A 325 10.29 28.00 -19.59
CA SER A 325 10.77 26.64 -19.81
C SER A 325 11.22 26.02 -18.47
N SER A 326 11.09 24.71 -18.35
CA SER A 326 11.60 23.96 -17.22
C SER A 326 12.68 22.99 -17.69
N ALA A 327 13.84 23.04 -17.02
CA ALA A 327 14.94 22.14 -17.29
C ALA A 327 14.53 20.66 -17.07
N LYS A 328 13.70 20.37 -16.06
CA LYS A 328 13.14 19.03 -15.85
C LYS A 328 12.23 18.60 -17.01
N ALA A 329 11.42 19.51 -17.56
CA ALA A 329 10.57 19.19 -18.70
C ALA A 329 11.38 18.91 -19.97
N ALA A 330 12.45 19.67 -20.21
CA ALA A 330 13.38 19.41 -21.32
C ALA A 330 14.06 18.04 -21.17
N ALA A 331 14.53 17.69 -19.97
CA ALA A 331 15.12 16.39 -19.68
C ALA A 331 14.10 15.24 -19.86
N LEU A 332 12.82 15.46 -19.53
CA LEU A 332 11.76 14.48 -19.79
C LEU A 332 11.57 14.28 -21.29
N VAL A 333 11.50 15.33 -22.08
CA VAL A 333 11.35 15.24 -23.55
C VAL A 333 12.51 14.44 -24.15
N GLU A 334 13.75 14.77 -23.78
CA GLU A 334 14.94 14.03 -24.24
C GLU A 334 14.90 12.55 -23.89
N LEU A 335 14.48 12.21 -22.66
CA LEU A 335 14.29 10.84 -22.22
C LEU A 335 13.23 10.12 -23.06
N LEU A 336 12.08 10.76 -23.27
CA LEU A 336 10.99 10.19 -24.06
C LEU A 336 11.35 10.01 -25.53
N GLU A 337 12.15 10.89 -26.13
CA GLU A 337 12.65 10.72 -27.49
C GLU A 337 13.55 9.49 -27.62
N ARG A 338 14.42 9.23 -26.64
CA ARG A 338 15.23 8.00 -26.58
C ARG A 338 14.36 6.74 -26.45
N LEU A 339 13.28 6.79 -25.65
CA LEU A 339 12.37 5.66 -25.44
C LEU A 339 11.43 5.44 -26.65
N ARG A 340 11.07 6.51 -27.38
CA ARG A 340 10.28 6.44 -28.62
C ARG A 340 10.96 5.57 -29.67
N SER A 341 12.28 5.68 -29.81
CA SER A 341 13.03 4.87 -30.77
C SER A 341 12.95 3.37 -30.51
N ARG A 342 12.58 2.98 -29.28
CA ARG A 342 12.39 1.57 -28.85
C ARG A 342 10.92 1.16 -28.79
N SER A 343 9.99 2.03 -29.19
CA SER A 343 8.53 1.80 -29.09
C SER A 343 8.05 1.49 -27.67
N GLU A 344 8.76 1.99 -26.65
CA GLU A 344 8.43 1.76 -25.24
C GLU A 344 7.25 2.62 -24.81
N LYS A 345 6.32 2.03 -24.05
CA LYS A 345 5.27 2.77 -23.35
C LYS A 345 5.80 3.28 -22.02
N VAL A 346 5.49 4.53 -21.69
CA VAL A 346 6.03 5.20 -20.52
C VAL A 346 4.90 5.77 -19.67
N VAL A 347 4.89 5.46 -18.37
CA VAL A 347 4.05 6.17 -17.42
C VAL A 347 4.88 7.24 -16.71
N VAL A 348 4.40 8.48 -16.76
CA VAL A 348 5.03 9.64 -16.10
C VAL A 348 4.14 10.08 -14.95
N PHE A 349 4.68 10.03 -13.74
CA PHE A 349 4.00 10.46 -12.54
C PHE A 349 4.41 11.87 -12.12
N THR A 350 3.43 12.67 -11.75
CA THR A 350 3.60 13.96 -11.05
C THR A 350 2.55 14.08 -9.94
N GLN A 351 2.87 14.79 -8.87
CA GLN A 351 1.91 15.03 -7.78
C GLN A 351 0.87 16.10 -8.15
N PHE A 352 1.21 17.00 -9.09
CA PHE A 352 0.47 18.23 -9.30
C PHE A 352 -0.23 18.28 -10.65
N ARG A 353 -1.54 18.52 -10.60
CA ARG A 353 -2.37 18.62 -11.79
C ARG A 353 -1.89 19.70 -12.76
N ARG A 354 -1.45 20.87 -12.26
CA ARG A 354 -0.92 21.94 -13.12
C ARG A 354 0.36 21.54 -13.84
N THR A 355 1.25 20.83 -13.16
CA THR A 355 2.44 20.25 -13.80
C THR A 355 2.03 19.25 -14.88
N LEU A 356 1.06 18.38 -14.60
CA LEU A 356 0.55 17.42 -15.57
C LEU A 356 -0.02 18.09 -16.81
N GLU A 357 -0.85 19.13 -16.64
CA GLU A 357 -1.45 19.89 -17.74
C GLU A 357 -0.38 20.59 -18.59
N ALA A 358 0.63 21.20 -17.96
CA ALA A 358 1.75 21.82 -18.65
C ALA A 358 2.58 20.80 -19.44
N LEU A 359 2.90 19.66 -18.83
CA LEU A 359 3.62 18.57 -19.48
C LEU A 359 2.86 18.03 -20.70
N HIS A 360 1.54 17.88 -20.59
CA HIS A 360 0.72 17.46 -21.73
C HIS A 360 0.84 18.42 -22.91
N GLY A 361 0.77 19.74 -22.66
CA GLY A 361 0.96 20.74 -23.69
C GLY A 361 2.35 20.68 -24.33
N ILE A 362 3.41 20.54 -23.53
CA ILE A 362 4.78 20.41 -23.99
C ILE A 362 4.96 19.17 -24.85
N LEU A 363 4.51 18.01 -24.36
CA LEU A 363 4.64 16.74 -25.07
C LEU A 363 3.87 16.74 -26.40
N THR A 364 2.68 17.33 -26.41
CA THR A 364 1.91 17.53 -27.65
C THR A 364 2.67 18.40 -28.66
N GLY A 365 3.31 19.49 -28.20
CA GLY A 365 4.16 20.33 -29.03
C GLY A 365 5.37 19.61 -29.64
N HIS A 366 5.88 18.58 -28.98
CA HIS A 366 6.95 17.70 -29.47
C HIS A 366 6.43 16.46 -30.22
N GLY A 367 5.12 16.41 -30.52
CA GLY A 367 4.52 15.31 -31.29
C GLY A 367 4.41 13.98 -30.55
N PHE A 368 4.33 14.01 -29.22
CA PHE A 368 4.00 12.82 -28.43
C PHE A 368 2.50 12.70 -28.26
N ASP A 369 1.96 11.51 -28.53
CA ASP A 369 0.61 11.17 -28.12
C ASP A 369 0.60 10.76 -26.65
N SER A 370 -0.09 11.53 -25.81
CA SER A 370 -0.16 11.31 -24.38
C SER A 370 -1.60 11.25 -23.89
N ALA A 371 -1.88 10.23 -23.07
CA ALA A 371 -3.12 10.11 -22.30
C ALA A 371 -2.96 10.77 -20.93
N ILE A 372 -4.03 11.41 -20.45
CA ILE A 372 -4.06 12.09 -19.14
C ILE A 372 -4.89 11.27 -18.17
N TYR A 373 -4.37 11.08 -16.96
CA TYR A 373 -5.06 10.36 -15.89
C TYR A 373 -4.90 11.07 -14.55
N HIS A 374 -6.02 11.54 -13.96
CA HIS A 374 -6.02 12.22 -12.66
C HIS A 374 -7.29 11.97 -11.85
N GLY A 375 -7.28 12.32 -10.56
CA GLY A 375 -8.35 12.00 -9.61
C GLY A 375 -9.73 12.55 -9.93
N SER A 376 -9.83 13.71 -10.59
CA SER A 376 -11.12 14.33 -10.93
C SER A 376 -11.79 13.76 -12.19
N LEU A 377 -11.14 12.84 -12.91
CA LEU A 377 -11.79 12.12 -14.02
C LEU A 377 -12.88 11.17 -13.51
N THR A 378 -13.97 11.09 -14.25
CA THR A 378 -15.00 10.07 -14.04
C THR A 378 -14.46 8.67 -14.30
N ARG A 379 -15.17 7.64 -13.85
CA ARG A 379 -14.76 6.23 -14.09
C ARG A 379 -14.63 5.93 -15.59
N VAL A 380 -15.55 6.44 -16.41
CA VAL A 380 -15.54 6.21 -17.87
C VAL A 380 -14.33 6.88 -18.52
N GLU A 381 -14.03 8.12 -18.14
CA GLU A 381 -12.84 8.85 -18.65
C GLU A 381 -11.55 8.17 -18.22
N LYS A 382 -11.49 7.65 -16.99
CA LYS A 382 -10.34 6.87 -16.50
C LYS A 382 -10.13 5.59 -17.31
N ASP A 383 -11.21 4.86 -17.58
CA ASP A 383 -11.15 3.64 -18.40
C ASP A 383 -10.72 3.96 -19.83
N ALA A 384 -11.24 5.04 -20.42
CA ALA A 384 -10.84 5.51 -21.75
C ALA A 384 -9.35 5.93 -21.81
N ALA A 385 -8.83 6.62 -20.79
CA ALA A 385 -7.42 7.01 -20.74
C ALA A 385 -6.49 5.79 -20.69
N ILE A 386 -6.82 4.77 -19.88
CA ILE A 386 -6.05 3.53 -19.82
C ILE A 386 -6.14 2.74 -21.11
N ALA A 387 -7.32 2.65 -21.74
CA ALA A 387 -7.50 1.98 -23.02
C ALA A 387 -6.68 2.66 -24.13
N ARG A 388 -6.69 3.99 -24.16
CA ARG A 388 -5.86 4.77 -25.09
C ARG A 388 -4.36 4.55 -24.85
N PHE A 389 -3.93 4.50 -23.59
CA PHE A 389 -2.53 4.19 -23.26
C PHE A 389 -2.16 2.75 -23.59
N ALA A 390 -3.06 1.79 -23.42
CA ALA A 390 -2.83 0.40 -23.86
C ALA A 390 -2.74 0.29 -25.40
N GLY A 391 -3.49 1.12 -26.15
CA GLY A 391 -3.50 1.20 -27.61
C GLY A 391 -2.42 2.13 -28.15
N ASP A 392 -2.83 3.30 -28.66
CA ASP A 392 -2.01 4.16 -29.49
C ASP A 392 -1.09 5.12 -28.72
N ALA A 393 -1.54 5.63 -27.58
CA ALA A 393 -0.76 6.59 -26.80
C ALA A 393 0.53 5.96 -26.25
N GLN A 394 1.65 6.64 -26.48
CA GLN A 394 2.95 6.21 -25.99
C GLN A 394 3.18 6.60 -24.52
N VAL A 395 2.62 7.72 -24.08
CA VAL A 395 2.85 8.26 -22.75
C VAL A 395 1.54 8.32 -21.97
N LEU A 396 1.56 7.89 -20.72
CA LEU A 396 0.50 8.15 -19.73
C LEU A 396 1.02 9.17 -18.72
N LEU A 397 0.44 10.37 -18.72
CA LEU A 397 0.66 11.35 -17.66
C LEU A 397 -0.32 11.11 -16.52
N SER A 398 0.17 10.84 -15.32
CA SER A 398 -0.69 10.45 -14.18
C SER A 398 -0.38 11.25 -12.91
N THR A 399 -1.42 11.63 -12.16
CA THR A 399 -1.27 12.04 -10.76
C THR A 399 -1.50 10.86 -9.83
N GLU A 400 -0.99 10.94 -8.58
CA GLU A 400 -1.05 9.84 -7.60
C GLU A 400 -2.46 9.38 -7.27
N ALA A 401 -3.38 10.33 -7.05
CA ALA A 401 -4.78 10.03 -6.72
C ALA A 401 -5.50 9.20 -7.81
N ALA A 402 -4.91 9.11 -8.99
CA ALA A 402 -5.48 8.44 -10.14
C ALA A 402 -4.94 7.01 -10.34
N GLY A 403 -3.74 6.74 -9.81
CA GLY A 403 -3.06 5.44 -9.98
C GLY A 403 -3.59 4.33 -9.07
N GLU A 404 -4.42 4.62 -8.07
CA GLU A 404 -4.93 3.60 -7.16
C GLU A 404 -5.85 2.61 -7.89
N GLY A 405 -5.50 1.32 -7.81
CA GLY A 405 -6.36 0.22 -8.29
C GLY A 405 -6.16 -0.22 -9.75
N ARG A 406 -5.45 0.52 -10.62
CA ARG A 406 -5.30 0.16 -12.04
C ARG A 406 -4.07 -0.72 -12.30
N ASN A 407 -4.26 -1.73 -13.13
CA ASN A 407 -3.18 -2.59 -13.59
C ASN A 407 -2.51 -2.00 -14.85
N LEU A 408 -1.23 -1.66 -14.74
CA LEU A 408 -0.40 -1.12 -15.82
C LEU A 408 0.73 -2.09 -16.19
N GLN A 409 0.59 -3.41 -15.95
CA GLN A 409 1.62 -4.41 -16.20
C GLN A 409 2.08 -4.54 -17.66
N PHE A 410 1.29 -4.04 -18.62
CA PHE A 410 1.71 -3.94 -20.02
C PHE A 410 2.77 -2.84 -20.27
N CYS A 411 3.03 -2.01 -19.26
CA CYS A 411 4.09 -1.01 -19.25
C CYS A 411 5.15 -1.42 -18.23
N HIS A 412 6.42 -1.22 -18.55
CA HIS A 412 7.54 -1.53 -17.65
C HIS A 412 8.49 -0.34 -17.46
N VAL A 413 8.18 0.82 -18.07
CA VAL A 413 8.97 2.05 -17.91
C VAL A 413 8.16 3.09 -17.14
N MET A 414 8.73 3.59 -16.06
CA MET A 414 8.14 4.61 -15.20
C MET A 414 9.09 5.77 -14.99
N VAL A 415 8.55 6.98 -15.07
CA VAL A 415 9.27 8.23 -14.78
C VAL A 415 8.56 8.96 -13.65
N ASN A 416 9.26 9.26 -12.57
CA ASN A 416 8.83 10.23 -11.59
C ASN A 416 9.33 11.63 -12.02
N PHE A 417 8.42 12.48 -12.48
CA PHE A 417 8.74 13.86 -12.83
C PHE A 417 9.03 14.70 -11.59
N ASP A 418 8.30 14.48 -10.52
CA ASP A 418 8.57 14.96 -9.16
C ASP A 418 8.55 13.80 -8.17
N LEU A 419 9.34 13.93 -7.12
CA LEU A 419 9.44 12.94 -6.08
C LEU A 419 8.48 13.28 -4.94
N PRO A 420 7.61 12.35 -4.55
CA PRO A 420 6.87 12.50 -3.31
C PRO A 420 7.84 12.45 -2.13
N TRP A 421 7.60 13.29 -1.14
CA TRP A 421 8.41 13.29 0.07
C TRP A 421 8.14 12.06 0.94
N ASN A 422 6.96 11.47 0.80
CA ASN A 422 6.67 10.17 1.38
C ASN A 422 7.15 9.04 0.43
N PRO A 423 8.21 8.31 0.79
CA PRO A 423 8.77 7.28 -0.06
C PRO A 423 7.83 6.11 -0.31
N MET A 424 6.80 5.91 0.54
CA MET A 424 5.73 4.92 0.31
C MET A 424 4.97 5.18 -0.99
N GLN A 425 4.83 6.44 -1.38
CA GLN A 425 4.15 6.78 -2.63
C GLN A 425 4.97 6.33 -3.85
N ILE A 426 6.31 6.38 -3.77
CA ILE A 426 7.20 5.85 -4.81
C ILE A 426 6.99 4.33 -4.96
N GLU A 427 6.93 3.60 -3.84
CA GLU A 427 6.63 2.17 -3.86
C GLU A 427 5.24 1.87 -4.40
N GLN A 428 4.24 2.64 -4.02
CA GLN A 428 2.87 2.49 -4.53
C GLN A 428 2.80 2.73 -6.04
N ARG A 429 3.50 3.74 -6.56
CA ARG A 429 3.64 3.98 -8.00
C ARG A 429 4.31 2.77 -8.67
N LEU A 430 5.44 2.33 -8.16
CA LEU A 430 6.18 1.18 -8.69
C LEU A 430 5.34 -0.11 -8.67
N GLY A 431 4.57 -0.32 -7.61
CA GLY A 431 3.64 -1.45 -7.48
C GLY A 431 2.52 -1.48 -8.54
N ARG A 432 2.35 -0.46 -9.38
CA ARG A 432 1.40 -0.47 -10.51
C ARG A 432 1.92 -1.22 -11.71
N ILE A 433 3.23 -1.22 -11.92
CA ILE A 433 3.91 -1.86 -13.05
C ILE A 433 4.71 -3.10 -12.63
N HIS A 434 5.23 -3.12 -11.40
CA HIS A 434 6.03 -4.21 -10.87
C HIS A 434 5.19 -5.15 -9.99
N ARG A 435 4.54 -6.11 -10.64
CA ARG A 435 3.69 -7.14 -10.00
C ARG A 435 3.99 -8.51 -10.58
N ILE A 436 3.53 -9.55 -9.91
CA ILE A 436 3.55 -10.91 -10.45
C ILE A 436 2.81 -10.93 -11.80
N GLY A 437 3.48 -11.46 -12.82
CA GLY A 437 2.99 -11.45 -14.22
C GLY A 437 3.63 -10.38 -15.10
N GLN A 438 4.45 -9.47 -14.55
CA GLN A 438 5.32 -8.61 -15.35
C GLN A 438 6.44 -9.45 -15.98
N GLN A 439 6.60 -9.34 -17.29
CA GLN A 439 7.56 -10.14 -18.06
C GLN A 439 8.88 -9.42 -18.35
N HIS A 440 8.91 -8.10 -18.17
CA HIS A 440 10.05 -7.25 -18.49
C HIS A 440 10.66 -6.63 -17.23
N ASP A 441 11.96 -6.44 -17.22
CA ASP A 441 12.63 -5.67 -16.18
C ASP A 441 12.05 -4.26 -16.11
N VAL A 442 11.72 -3.80 -14.91
CA VAL A 442 11.08 -2.52 -14.70
C VAL A 442 12.12 -1.41 -14.61
N GLN A 443 12.02 -0.44 -15.49
CA GLN A 443 12.86 0.74 -15.53
C GLN A 443 12.18 1.89 -14.80
N LEU A 444 12.84 2.42 -13.78
CA LEU A 444 12.39 3.57 -13.00
C LEU A 444 13.38 4.72 -13.16
N THR A 445 12.93 5.83 -13.72
CA THR A 445 13.73 7.05 -13.79
C THR A 445 13.14 8.14 -12.88
N ASN A 446 13.95 8.70 -12.00
CA ASN A 446 13.57 9.84 -11.17
C ASN A 446 14.22 11.11 -11.73
N LEU A 447 13.43 12.16 -11.97
CA LEU A 447 13.93 13.47 -12.38
C LEU A 447 14.00 14.38 -11.16
N VAL A 448 15.20 14.88 -10.85
CA VAL A 448 15.44 15.69 -9.66
C VAL A 448 16.22 16.93 -10.06
N SER A 449 15.77 18.11 -9.64
CA SER A 449 16.53 19.35 -9.84
C SER A 449 17.63 19.46 -8.80
N ARG A 450 18.84 19.83 -9.24
CA ARG A 450 19.96 20.06 -8.34
C ARG A 450 19.70 21.25 -7.42
N GLY A 451 20.18 21.14 -6.18
CA GLY A 451 20.00 22.16 -5.15
C GLY A 451 18.58 22.24 -4.61
N THR A 452 17.80 21.14 -4.69
CA THR A 452 16.46 21.07 -4.12
C THR A 452 16.37 20.08 -2.98
N LEU A 453 15.36 20.23 -2.15
CA LEU A 453 15.06 19.27 -1.07
C LEU A 453 14.89 17.84 -1.60
N GLU A 454 14.30 17.68 -2.78
CA GLU A 454 14.11 16.36 -3.42
C GLU A 454 15.45 15.65 -3.69
N GLU A 455 16.50 16.41 -4.07
CA GLU A 455 17.83 15.83 -4.29
C GLU A 455 18.40 15.24 -3.01
N HIS A 456 18.40 15.99 -1.91
CA HIS A 456 18.87 15.50 -0.62
C HIS A 456 18.05 14.31 -0.12
N LEU A 457 16.74 14.37 -0.30
CA LEU A 457 15.84 13.30 0.13
C LEU A 457 16.13 11.99 -0.59
N ILE A 458 16.26 12.00 -1.92
CA ILE A 458 16.51 10.77 -2.69
C ILE A 458 17.90 10.20 -2.38
N GLU A 459 18.90 11.06 -2.14
CA GLU A 459 20.25 10.63 -1.77
C GLU A 459 20.25 9.87 -0.44
N VAL A 460 19.58 10.42 0.58
CA VAL A 460 19.47 9.77 1.89
C VAL A 460 18.70 8.47 1.81
N LEU A 461 17.55 8.46 1.13
CA LEU A 461 16.73 7.25 0.99
C LEU A 461 17.47 6.15 0.21
N GLN A 462 18.23 6.49 -0.83
CA GLN A 462 19.00 5.51 -1.58
C GLN A 462 20.21 5.02 -0.77
N ALA A 463 20.96 5.92 -0.14
CA ALA A 463 22.17 5.56 0.60
C ALA A 463 21.89 4.75 1.87
N LYS A 464 20.80 5.08 2.59
CA LYS A 464 20.53 4.52 3.93
C LYS A 464 19.59 3.33 3.91
N VAL A 465 18.58 3.32 3.01
CA VAL A 465 17.59 2.23 2.95
C VAL A 465 17.61 1.43 1.66
N ASN A 466 18.44 1.80 0.67
CA ASN A 466 18.44 1.19 -0.66
C ASN A 466 17.01 1.14 -1.24
N LEU A 467 16.34 2.29 -1.22
CA LEU A 467 14.90 2.43 -1.53
C LEU A 467 14.44 1.59 -2.74
N PHE A 468 15.24 1.58 -3.81
CA PHE A 468 14.84 0.92 -5.05
C PHE A 468 15.13 -0.59 -5.09
N GLU A 469 15.87 -1.11 -4.13
CA GLU A 469 16.09 -2.55 -3.95
C GLU A 469 15.06 -3.19 -3.03
N LEU A 470 14.34 -2.38 -2.23
CA LEU A 470 13.30 -2.86 -1.35
C LEU A 470 12.14 -3.46 -2.15
N VAL A 471 11.57 -4.50 -1.60
CA VAL A 471 10.34 -5.08 -2.10
C VAL A 471 9.16 -4.17 -1.74
N VAL A 472 8.15 -4.10 -2.61
CA VAL A 472 6.91 -3.34 -2.32
C VAL A 472 6.35 -3.72 -0.96
N GLY A 473 6.20 -2.75 -0.07
CA GLY A 473 5.70 -2.89 1.30
C GLY A 473 6.77 -3.10 2.38
N GLU A 474 8.03 -3.41 2.05
CA GLU A 474 9.11 -3.45 3.05
C GLU A 474 9.37 -2.08 3.66
N LEU A 475 9.22 -1.04 2.88
CA LEU A 475 9.40 0.33 3.34
C LEU A 475 8.37 0.76 4.39
N ASP A 476 7.10 0.35 4.23
CA ASP A 476 6.05 0.61 5.24
C ASP A 476 6.43 0.02 6.60
N MET A 477 7.01 -1.18 6.57
CA MET A 477 7.49 -1.87 7.76
C MET A 477 8.70 -1.19 8.41
N ILE A 478 9.58 -0.61 7.60
CA ILE A 478 10.75 0.15 8.09
C ILE A 478 10.28 1.48 8.70
N LEU A 479 9.41 2.19 8.01
CA LEU A 479 8.86 3.47 8.48
C LEU A 479 7.99 3.31 9.73
N GLY A 480 7.16 2.28 9.80
CA GLY A 480 6.33 1.97 10.96
C GLY A 480 7.11 1.71 12.25
N ARG A 481 8.40 1.38 12.16
CA ARG A 481 9.30 1.23 13.32
C ARG A 481 9.81 2.54 13.88
N LEU A 482 9.79 3.62 13.11
CA LEU A 482 10.20 4.94 13.59
C LEU A 482 9.15 5.57 14.49
N ALA A 483 7.87 5.45 14.15
CA ALA A 483 6.74 5.81 15.00
C ALA A 483 5.43 5.24 14.47
N ASP A 484 4.50 4.91 15.34
CA ASP A 484 3.21 4.24 15.02
C ASP A 484 2.28 5.06 14.10
N GLU A 485 2.46 6.36 13.94
CA GLU A 485 1.65 7.26 13.08
C GLU A 485 2.51 8.42 12.52
N LEU A 486 3.77 8.15 12.15
CA LEU A 486 4.65 9.22 11.67
C LEU A 486 4.21 9.66 10.25
N ASP A 487 3.80 10.91 10.12
CA ASP A 487 3.76 11.57 8.82
C ASP A 487 5.21 11.93 8.41
N PHE A 488 5.84 11.05 7.63
CA PHE A 488 7.23 11.23 7.20
C PHE A 488 7.45 12.56 6.46
N GLU A 489 6.45 13.02 5.69
CA GLU A 489 6.51 14.33 5.02
C GLU A 489 6.57 15.49 6.03
N SER A 490 5.80 15.38 7.12
CA SER A 490 5.85 16.37 8.20
C SER A 490 7.20 16.33 8.90
N LEU A 491 7.77 15.15 9.15
CA LEU A 491 9.11 15.03 9.73
C LEU A 491 10.16 15.72 8.85
N VAL A 492 10.19 15.42 7.55
CA VAL A 492 11.12 16.04 6.60
C VAL A 492 10.94 17.56 6.59
N PHE A 493 9.68 18.03 6.56
CA PHE A 493 9.39 19.45 6.55
C PHE A 493 9.79 20.15 7.84
N GLU A 494 9.59 19.55 9.01
CA GLU A 494 10.06 20.11 10.29
C GLU A 494 11.59 20.22 10.35
N GLN A 495 12.34 19.23 9.83
CA GLN A 495 13.80 19.34 9.69
C GLN A 495 14.19 20.48 8.74
N TYR A 496 13.45 20.64 7.65
CA TYR A 496 13.69 21.68 6.66
C TYR A 496 13.50 23.10 7.21
N ILE A 497 12.39 23.36 7.87
CA ILE A 497 12.10 24.70 8.44
C ILE A 497 12.94 25.03 9.68
N ALA A 498 13.44 24.01 10.38
CA ALA A 498 14.36 24.17 11.51
C ALA A 498 15.80 24.47 11.07
N SER A 499 16.13 24.29 9.79
CA SER A 499 17.46 24.52 9.22
C SER A 499 17.61 25.96 8.74
N ARG A 500 18.79 26.53 8.94
CA ARG A 500 19.13 27.89 8.48
C ARG A 500 19.36 27.95 6.98
N ASP A 501 19.96 26.89 6.46
CA ASP A 501 20.37 26.73 5.07
C ASP A 501 20.24 25.27 4.61
N ASP A 502 20.57 25.01 3.37
CA ASP A 502 20.44 23.68 2.79
C ASP A 502 21.53 22.70 3.27
N ASP A 503 22.71 23.19 3.67
CA ASP A 503 23.77 22.35 4.24
C ASP A 503 23.39 21.84 5.64
N GLU A 504 22.82 22.71 6.47
CA GLU A 504 22.27 22.28 7.77
C GLU A 504 21.10 21.32 7.60
N PHE A 505 20.26 21.56 6.60
CA PHE A 505 19.16 20.63 6.26
C PHE A 505 19.69 19.26 5.85
N ALA A 506 20.67 19.19 4.96
CA ALA A 506 21.31 17.94 4.57
C ALA A 506 21.84 17.16 5.77
N THR A 507 22.55 17.85 6.69
CA THR A 507 23.07 17.24 7.92
C THR A 507 21.95 16.69 8.83
N ARG A 508 20.83 17.41 8.96
CA ARG A 508 19.67 16.98 9.76
C ARG A 508 18.96 15.78 9.10
N LEU A 509 18.83 15.81 7.78
CA LEU A 509 18.22 14.74 7.02
C LEU A 509 19.04 13.45 7.05
N GLU A 510 20.39 13.55 7.08
CA GLU A 510 21.27 12.39 7.29
C GLU A 510 20.98 11.67 8.61
N ARG A 511 20.71 12.40 9.71
CA ARG A 511 20.34 11.79 10.99
C ARG A 511 19.03 11.01 10.89
N VAL A 512 18.03 11.57 10.21
CA VAL A 512 16.78 10.84 9.92
C VAL A 512 17.08 9.58 9.09
N GLY A 513 18.03 9.67 8.16
CA GLY A 513 18.51 8.53 7.39
C GLY A 513 19.19 7.45 8.25
N ASP A 514 19.97 7.82 9.26
CA ASP A 514 20.59 6.87 10.19
C ASP A 514 19.55 6.14 11.05
N ASP A 515 18.50 6.85 11.48
CA ASP A 515 17.36 6.24 12.17
C ASP A 515 16.62 5.24 11.25
N LEU A 516 16.43 5.59 9.97
CA LEU A 516 15.87 4.69 8.96
C LEU A 516 16.75 3.46 8.71
N ALA A 517 18.07 3.63 8.64
CA ALA A 517 19.00 2.53 8.47
C ALA A 517 18.96 1.57 9.67
N SER A 518 18.88 2.11 10.88
CA SER A 518 18.73 1.33 12.11
C SER A 518 17.39 0.55 12.12
N ALA A 519 16.29 1.20 11.72
CA ALA A 519 14.99 0.55 11.58
C ALA A 519 15.02 -0.57 10.52
N ARG A 520 15.72 -0.37 9.41
CA ARG A 520 15.93 -1.39 8.36
C ARG A 520 16.67 -2.61 8.89
N VAL A 521 17.78 -2.42 9.60
CA VAL A 521 18.53 -3.53 10.20
C VAL A 521 17.67 -4.32 11.18
N ALA A 522 16.92 -3.61 12.03
CA ALA A 522 15.97 -4.24 12.94
C ALA A 522 14.86 -5.00 12.23
N TYR A 523 14.36 -4.48 11.10
CA TYR A 523 13.37 -5.16 10.26
C TYR A 523 13.92 -6.46 9.67
N LEU A 524 15.11 -6.42 9.06
CA LEU A 524 15.75 -7.60 8.45
C LEU A 524 16.01 -8.70 9.50
N GLY A 525 16.54 -8.35 10.66
CA GLY A 525 16.77 -9.31 11.75
C GLY A 525 15.47 -9.90 12.31
N THR A 526 14.35 -9.14 12.27
CA THR A 526 13.03 -9.68 12.65
C THR A 526 12.49 -10.62 11.59
N ARG A 527 12.66 -10.28 10.31
CA ARG A 527 12.26 -11.13 9.18
C ARG A 527 12.96 -12.50 9.23
N GLU A 528 14.26 -12.52 9.44
CA GLU A 528 15.04 -13.76 9.59
C GLU A 528 14.51 -14.62 10.75
N ARG A 529 14.24 -14.02 11.91
CA ARG A 529 13.65 -14.75 13.05
C ARG A 529 12.27 -15.33 12.78
N ILE A 530 11.40 -14.58 12.08
CA ILE A 530 10.09 -15.08 11.66
C ILE A 530 10.28 -16.27 10.72
N ASP A 531 11.20 -16.14 9.80
CA ASP A 531 11.52 -17.19 8.85
C ASP A 531 12.02 -18.45 9.54
N GLU A 532 12.87 -18.33 10.53
CA GLU A 532 13.30 -19.45 11.38
C GLU A 532 12.15 -20.07 12.17
N LEU A 533 11.23 -19.25 12.71
CA LEU A 533 10.08 -19.73 13.48
C LEU A 533 9.04 -20.47 12.62
N VAL A 534 8.91 -20.13 11.34
CA VAL A 534 7.88 -20.69 10.45
C VAL A 534 8.43 -21.74 9.48
N ALA A 535 9.71 -21.64 9.08
CA ALA A 535 10.33 -22.46 8.03
C ALA A 535 10.67 -23.90 8.42
N ALA A 536 10.62 -24.26 9.67
CA ALA A 536 10.91 -25.65 10.10
C ALA A 536 9.69 -26.59 9.88
N GLY A 537 8.99 -26.47 8.74
CA GLY A 537 7.80 -27.22 8.41
C GLY A 537 7.86 -27.94 7.09
#